data_688bc008a9cb7786f99e22829f167b00
#
_entry.id   688bc008a9cb7786f99e22829f167b00
#
_cell.length_a   1.000
_cell.length_b   1.000
_cell.length_c   1.000
_cell.angle_alpha   90.00
_cell.angle_beta   90.00
_cell.angle_gamma   90.00
#
_symmetry.space_group_name_H-M   'P 1'
#
loop_
_entity.id
_entity.type
_entity.pdbx_description
1 polymer ?
#
loop_
_entity_poly.entity_id
_entity_poly.type
_entity_poly.pdbx_seq_one_letter_code
_entity_poly.pdbx_strand_id
1 'polypeptide(L)'
;MLYVAKTPIGYFAFEENGKLASYKLFPKDPKKAARLLESPIPNEFTSKLKGKVKVDYRLARERWRKLAIELGFCKSEAELNAFLSDVGFELTRSRMKSAMKKDMLIVRLISIVNSLTKIENTLLSQLREFYLVHYPEVRDKGERLARLIAKYKQRENFPGYGGSVGLDFEEKELEIATDIASLSLKIASMIDEIKSRASELAREIAPNACSVVEPIIVAKLIAKAGSLEKLAKAASSTIQLLGAEKALFRHLRSKKAKPPKHGIIFECKFIRNAPKKLRGKIARAIAAKLAIAFKVDYYSSRFIGEKLKEDLLKELREIGAIR
;
A
#
# COMPACT_ATOMS: atom_id res chain seq x y z
N MET A 1 15.18 43.46 -19.46
CA MET A 1 14.42 42.40 -18.78
C MET A 1 15.44 41.52 -18.00
N LEU A 2 15.13 41.05 -16.79
CA LEU A 2 16.06 40.18 -16.03
C LEU A 2 15.54 38.75 -15.98
N TYR A 3 16.41 37.81 -16.28
CA TYR A 3 16.11 36.39 -16.26
C TYR A 3 16.70 35.75 -15.00
N VAL A 4 15.84 35.20 -14.14
CA VAL A 4 16.26 34.60 -12.88
C VAL A 4 16.23 33.09 -12.99
N ALA A 5 17.31 32.45 -12.57
CA ALA A 5 17.47 31.01 -12.55
C ALA A 5 17.90 30.53 -11.18
N LYS A 6 17.36 29.40 -10.76
CA LYS A 6 17.80 28.65 -9.60
C LYS A 6 18.71 27.51 -10.07
N THR A 7 19.94 27.50 -9.61
CA THR A 7 20.95 26.48 -9.95
C THR A 7 21.34 25.70 -8.69
N PRO A 8 22.05 24.57 -8.83
CA PRO A 8 22.53 23.80 -7.67
C PRO A 8 23.43 24.55 -6.70
N ILE A 9 24.04 25.67 -7.13
CA ILE A 9 24.97 26.47 -6.33
C ILE A 9 24.39 27.79 -5.85
N GLY A 10 23.21 28.20 -6.32
CA GLY A 10 22.61 29.49 -5.94
C GLY A 10 21.54 30.01 -6.87
N TYR A 11 21.07 31.22 -6.56
CA TYR A 11 20.18 32.02 -7.39
C TYR A 11 21.02 32.98 -8.25
N PHE A 12 20.69 33.05 -9.53
CA PHE A 12 21.36 33.93 -10.49
C PHE A 12 20.35 34.75 -11.26
N ALA A 13 20.68 36.03 -11.50
CA ALA A 13 19.92 36.91 -12.38
C ALA A 13 20.81 37.36 -13.53
N PHE A 14 20.33 37.18 -14.77
CA PHE A 14 21.02 37.54 -16.00
C PHE A 14 20.25 38.61 -16.75
N GLU A 15 20.96 39.48 -17.42
CA GLU A 15 20.44 40.40 -18.42
C GLU A 15 20.12 39.66 -19.72
N GLU A 16 19.39 40.26 -20.62
CA GLU A 16 19.03 39.72 -21.91
C GLU A 16 20.24 39.39 -22.81
N ASN A 17 21.32 40.16 -22.66
CA ASN A 17 22.63 39.91 -23.29
C ASN A 17 23.42 38.76 -22.67
N GLY A 18 22.86 38.12 -21.59
CA GLY A 18 23.48 37.04 -20.86
C GLY A 18 24.51 37.47 -19.81
N LYS A 19 24.68 38.77 -19.53
CA LYS A 19 25.56 39.26 -18.47
C LYS A 19 24.96 38.96 -17.11
N LEU A 20 25.82 38.56 -16.14
CA LEU A 20 25.40 38.33 -14.76
C LEU A 20 25.09 39.68 -14.09
N ALA A 21 23.82 39.88 -13.70
CA ALA A 21 23.37 41.11 -13.05
C ALA A 21 23.41 41.00 -11.52
N SER A 22 23.06 39.85 -10.97
CA SER A 22 23.09 39.60 -9.52
C SER A 22 23.14 38.09 -9.24
N TYR A 23 23.66 37.73 -8.07
CA TYR A 23 23.69 36.34 -7.63
C TYR A 23 23.61 36.23 -6.11
N LYS A 24 23.18 35.06 -5.62
CA LYS A 24 23.23 34.66 -4.22
C LYS A 24 23.62 33.19 -4.15
N LEU A 25 24.84 32.92 -3.73
CA LEU A 25 25.36 31.55 -3.58
C LEU A 25 24.69 30.86 -2.40
N PHE A 26 24.51 29.55 -2.53
CA PHE A 26 24.08 28.70 -1.43
C PHE A 26 25.27 28.44 -0.48
N PRO A 27 24.98 28.07 0.79
CA PRO A 27 26.02 27.58 1.69
C PRO A 27 26.71 26.33 1.09
N LYS A 28 28.01 26.17 1.34
CA LYS A 28 28.77 24.94 0.99
C LYS A 28 28.38 23.73 1.88
N ASP A 29 27.15 23.62 2.24
CA ASP A 29 26.56 22.54 3.01
C ASP A 29 25.53 21.83 2.12
N PRO A 30 25.77 20.56 1.71
CA PRO A 30 24.88 19.82 0.82
C PRO A 30 23.45 19.74 1.33
N LYS A 31 23.23 19.60 2.65
CA LYS A 31 21.88 19.52 3.25
C LYS A 31 21.11 20.84 3.12
N LYS A 32 21.79 21.96 3.38
CA LYS A 32 21.18 23.29 3.24
C LYS A 32 20.93 23.62 1.77
N ALA A 33 21.89 23.33 0.88
CA ALA A 33 21.72 23.52 -0.55
C ALA A 33 20.56 22.69 -1.13
N ALA A 34 20.43 21.43 -0.73
CA ALA A 34 19.32 20.56 -1.12
C ALA A 34 17.95 21.14 -0.72
N ARG A 35 17.80 21.65 0.52
CA ARG A 35 16.56 22.30 0.98
C ARG A 35 16.25 23.58 0.18
N LEU A 36 17.24 24.39 -0.13
CA LEU A 36 17.07 25.60 -0.92
C LEU A 36 16.68 25.29 -2.37
N LEU A 37 17.16 24.15 -2.91
CA LEU A 37 16.76 23.68 -4.24
C LEU A 37 15.29 23.23 -4.29
N GLU A 38 14.74 22.67 -3.22
CA GLU A 38 13.33 22.29 -3.15
C GLU A 38 12.40 23.49 -2.90
N SER A 39 12.90 24.54 -2.23
CA SER A 39 12.12 25.75 -1.92
C SER A 39 11.96 26.66 -3.14
N PRO A 40 10.86 27.43 -3.26
CA PRO A 40 10.74 28.45 -4.31
C PRO A 40 11.84 29.52 -4.20
N ILE A 41 12.08 30.27 -5.28
CA ILE A 41 13.02 31.40 -5.26
C ILE A 41 12.47 32.45 -4.27
N PRO A 42 13.27 32.89 -3.26
CA PRO A 42 12.79 33.85 -2.28
C PRO A 42 12.42 35.21 -2.90
N ASN A 43 11.29 35.78 -2.47
CA ASN A 43 10.88 37.12 -2.90
C ASN A 43 11.93 38.20 -2.57
N GLU A 44 12.68 38.04 -1.47
CA GLU A 44 13.80 38.92 -1.11
C GLU A 44 14.90 39.01 -2.18
N PHE A 45 15.12 37.93 -2.94
CA PHE A 45 16.09 37.95 -4.03
C PHE A 45 15.50 38.68 -5.25
N THR A 46 14.25 38.41 -5.58
CA THR A 46 13.58 39.03 -6.74
C THR A 46 13.23 40.50 -6.53
N SER A 47 12.90 40.93 -5.31
CA SER A 47 12.57 42.32 -4.99
C SER A 47 13.79 43.27 -5.02
N LYS A 48 14.99 42.73 -4.83
CA LYS A 48 16.25 43.49 -4.96
C LYS A 48 16.64 43.79 -6.41
N LEU A 49 16.01 43.12 -7.36
CA LEU A 49 16.30 43.27 -8.80
C LEU A 49 15.50 44.43 -9.38
N LYS A 50 16.20 45.44 -9.93
CA LYS A 50 15.57 46.59 -10.62
C LYS A 50 15.12 46.16 -12.01
N GLY A 51 13.80 45.98 -12.22
CA GLY A 51 13.20 45.70 -13.53
C GLY A 51 12.22 44.53 -13.55
N LYS A 52 11.64 44.24 -14.75
CA LYS A 52 10.75 43.09 -14.92
C LYS A 52 11.57 41.77 -14.84
N VAL A 53 11.17 40.91 -13.93
CA VAL A 53 11.81 39.60 -13.67
C VAL A 53 11.03 38.49 -14.35
N LYS A 54 11.72 37.64 -15.10
CA LYS A 54 11.18 36.40 -15.67
C LYS A 54 12.02 35.21 -15.21
N VAL A 55 11.37 34.15 -14.79
CA VAL A 55 12.09 32.89 -14.44
C VAL A 55 12.42 32.16 -15.72
N ASP A 56 13.69 32.04 -16.06
CA ASP A 56 14.17 31.31 -17.22
C ASP A 56 15.53 30.69 -16.96
N TYR A 57 15.65 29.40 -17.21
CA TYR A 57 16.85 28.61 -16.92
C TYR A 57 17.85 28.52 -18.09
N ARG A 58 17.46 28.97 -19.29
CA ARG A 58 18.26 28.78 -20.51
C ARG A 58 19.62 29.45 -20.42
N LEU A 59 19.68 30.71 -19.97
CA LEU A 59 20.93 31.46 -19.82
C LEU A 59 21.85 30.92 -18.70
N ALA A 60 21.27 30.31 -17.68
CA ALA A 60 22.05 29.71 -16.60
C ALA A 60 22.61 28.35 -16.98
N ARG A 61 21.91 27.55 -17.83
CA ARG A 61 22.19 26.14 -18.09
C ARG A 61 23.63 25.82 -18.47
N GLU A 62 24.23 26.68 -19.30
CA GLU A 62 25.58 26.46 -19.81
C GLU A 62 26.67 27.16 -18.98
N ARG A 63 26.29 28.18 -18.20
CA ARG A 63 27.24 29.07 -17.54
C ARG A 63 27.42 28.81 -16.04
N TRP A 64 26.46 28.27 -15.34
CA TRP A 64 26.51 28.16 -13.88
C TRP A 64 27.69 27.31 -13.37
N ARG A 65 28.18 26.35 -14.13
CA ARG A 65 29.36 25.56 -13.78
C ARG A 65 30.64 26.40 -13.80
N LYS A 66 30.82 27.23 -14.86
CA LYS A 66 31.93 28.18 -14.96
C LYS A 66 31.84 29.23 -13.86
N LEU A 67 30.65 29.78 -13.65
CA LEU A 67 30.40 30.75 -12.56
C LEU A 67 30.68 30.16 -11.17
N ALA A 68 30.52 28.86 -10.95
CA ALA A 68 30.86 28.22 -9.69
C ALA A 68 32.37 28.37 -9.33
N ILE A 69 33.22 28.30 -10.34
CA ILE A 69 34.66 28.45 -10.19
C ILE A 69 35.03 29.94 -10.14
N GLU A 70 34.52 30.74 -11.06
CA GLU A 70 34.79 32.19 -11.15
C GLU A 70 34.41 32.97 -9.88
N LEU A 71 33.28 32.59 -9.25
CA LEU A 71 32.76 33.20 -8.03
C LEU A 71 33.34 32.56 -6.74
N GLY A 72 34.31 31.66 -6.86
CA GLY A 72 34.98 31.02 -5.73
C GLY A 72 34.10 30.06 -4.91
N PHE A 73 33.02 29.56 -5.49
CA PHE A 73 32.22 28.53 -4.83
C PHE A 73 32.99 27.23 -4.69
N CYS A 74 33.71 26.80 -5.75
CA CYS A 74 34.57 25.63 -5.77
C CYS A 74 35.91 26.00 -6.43
N LYS A 75 36.99 25.28 -6.07
CA LYS A 75 38.33 25.51 -6.63
C LYS A 75 38.56 24.77 -7.96
N SER A 76 37.78 23.70 -8.21
CA SER A 76 37.90 22.86 -9.38
C SER A 76 36.56 22.23 -9.76
N GLU A 77 36.45 21.74 -11.02
CA GLU A 77 35.28 20.94 -11.44
C GLU A 77 35.13 19.64 -10.66
N ALA A 78 36.21 19.03 -10.19
CA ALA A 78 36.16 17.84 -9.37
C ALA A 78 35.48 18.11 -8.01
N GLU A 79 35.85 19.23 -7.34
CA GLU A 79 35.20 19.67 -6.11
C GLU A 79 33.70 19.97 -6.32
N LEU A 80 33.40 20.64 -7.44
CA LEU A 80 32.00 20.92 -7.79
C LEU A 80 31.20 19.63 -7.99
N ASN A 81 31.74 18.65 -8.72
CA ASN A 81 31.07 17.38 -8.97
C ASN A 81 30.86 16.59 -7.67
N ALA A 82 31.84 16.59 -6.76
CA ALA A 82 31.69 15.97 -5.43
C ALA A 82 30.54 16.64 -4.64
N PHE A 83 30.53 17.97 -4.58
CA PHE A 83 29.45 18.72 -3.94
C PHE A 83 28.06 18.43 -4.55
N LEU A 84 27.98 18.38 -5.89
CA LEU A 84 26.72 18.06 -6.58
C LEU A 84 26.24 16.65 -6.31
N SER A 85 27.16 15.69 -6.21
CA SER A 85 26.84 14.32 -5.81
C SER A 85 26.23 14.29 -4.43
N ASP A 86 26.86 14.96 -3.45
CA ASP A 86 26.35 15.02 -2.08
C ASP A 86 24.98 15.72 -1.99
N VAL A 87 24.79 16.83 -2.72
CA VAL A 87 23.48 17.49 -2.83
C VAL A 87 22.44 16.56 -3.44
N GLY A 88 22.81 15.81 -4.47
CA GLY A 88 21.95 14.79 -5.12
C GLY A 88 21.53 13.70 -4.15
N PHE A 89 22.46 13.20 -3.32
CA PHE A 89 22.14 12.23 -2.25
C PHE A 89 21.17 12.81 -1.23
N GLU A 90 21.40 14.03 -0.74
CA GLU A 90 20.52 14.66 0.25
C GLU A 90 19.11 14.97 -0.33
N LEU A 91 19.01 15.41 -1.59
CA LEU A 91 17.74 15.57 -2.29
C LEU A 91 17.00 14.25 -2.42
N THR A 92 17.69 13.19 -2.83
CA THR A 92 17.11 11.85 -2.95
C THR A 92 16.63 11.37 -1.59
N ARG A 93 17.42 11.54 -0.54
CA ARG A 93 17.06 11.17 0.84
C ARG A 93 15.83 11.93 1.34
N SER A 94 15.76 13.25 1.08
CA SER A 94 14.60 14.08 1.43
C SER A 94 13.33 13.59 0.72
N ARG A 95 13.43 13.38 -0.60
CA ARG A 95 12.31 12.89 -1.42
C ARG A 95 11.87 11.49 -1.03
N MET A 96 12.79 10.58 -0.77
CA MET A 96 12.47 9.24 -0.28
C MET A 96 11.72 9.29 1.04
N LYS A 97 12.20 10.12 2.00
CA LYS A 97 11.52 10.28 3.29
C LYS A 97 10.10 10.83 3.15
N SER A 98 9.89 11.79 2.27
CA SER A 98 8.55 12.35 1.99
C SER A 98 7.65 11.41 1.19
N ALA A 99 8.23 10.51 0.38
CA ALA A 99 7.50 9.52 -0.40
C ALA A 99 7.06 8.30 0.43
N MET A 100 7.72 8.05 1.59
CA MET A 100 7.34 6.95 2.49
C MET A 100 6.05 7.32 3.25
N LYS A 101 4.92 6.86 2.71
CA LYS A 101 3.60 7.06 3.32
C LYS A 101 3.16 5.81 4.08
N LYS A 102 2.23 5.97 5.03
CA LYS A 102 1.66 4.85 5.81
C LYS A 102 0.96 3.79 4.95
N ASP A 103 0.47 4.15 3.77
CA ASP A 103 -0.14 3.21 2.83
C ASP A 103 0.86 2.16 2.32
N MET A 104 2.15 2.50 2.17
CA MET A 104 3.19 1.53 1.82
C MET A 104 3.35 0.46 2.91
N LEU A 105 3.20 0.83 4.18
CA LEU A 105 3.23 -0.13 5.28
C LEU A 105 2.06 -1.11 5.19
N ILE A 106 0.84 -0.61 4.91
CA ILE A 106 -0.34 -1.48 4.67
C ILE A 106 -0.08 -2.46 3.52
N VAL A 107 0.48 -1.96 2.40
CA VAL A 107 0.82 -2.82 1.25
C VAL A 107 1.74 -3.97 1.67
N ARG A 108 2.76 -3.68 2.48
CA ARG A 108 3.71 -4.71 2.95
C ARG A 108 3.08 -5.67 3.94
N LEU A 109 2.30 -5.19 4.91
CA LEU A 109 1.59 -6.03 5.86
C LEU A 109 0.63 -7.00 5.18
N ILE A 110 -0.17 -6.54 4.23
CA ILE A 110 -1.08 -7.41 3.46
C ILE A 110 -0.30 -8.41 2.57
N SER A 111 0.84 -8.01 2.02
CA SER A 111 1.72 -8.93 1.28
C SER A 111 2.23 -10.06 2.18
N ILE A 112 2.65 -9.73 3.41
CA ILE A 112 3.08 -10.72 4.42
C ILE A 112 1.92 -11.66 4.76
N VAL A 113 0.71 -11.14 5.04
CA VAL A 113 -0.49 -11.94 5.30
C VAL A 113 -0.73 -12.94 4.18
N ASN A 114 -0.67 -12.50 2.92
CA ASN A 114 -0.88 -13.38 1.77
C ASN A 114 0.19 -14.50 1.66
N SER A 115 1.43 -14.21 2.00
CA SER A 115 2.51 -15.19 2.01
C SER A 115 2.36 -16.18 3.16
N LEU A 116 2.10 -15.68 4.38
CA LEU A 116 1.90 -16.54 5.56
C LEU A 116 0.69 -17.44 5.39
N THR A 117 -0.42 -16.93 4.83
CA THR A 117 -1.61 -17.77 4.55
C THR A 117 -1.31 -18.93 3.60
N LYS A 118 -0.43 -18.73 2.60
CA LYS A 118 -0.02 -19.83 1.72
C LYS A 118 0.82 -20.86 2.46
N ILE A 119 1.77 -20.41 3.28
CA ILE A 119 2.63 -21.28 4.10
C ILE A 119 1.77 -22.08 5.07
N GLU A 120 0.87 -21.44 5.79
CA GLU A 120 -0.07 -22.06 6.72
C GLU A 120 -0.88 -23.17 6.03
N ASN A 121 -1.53 -22.86 4.90
CA ASN A 121 -2.31 -23.85 4.16
C ASN A 121 -1.48 -25.05 3.71
N THR A 122 -0.23 -24.81 3.29
CA THR A 122 0.70 -25.89 2.91
C THR A 122 1.05 -26.77 4.11
N LEU A 123 1.42 -26.15 5.24
CA LEU A 123 1.75 -26.88 6.48
C LEU A 123 0.56 -27.69 6.99
N LEU A 124 -0.64 -27.11 7.01
CA LEU A 124 -1.87 -27.79 7.45
C LEU A 124 -2.21 -28.98 6.52
N SER A 125 -1.96 -28.84 5.21
CA SER A 125 -2.14 -29.96 4.26
C SER A 125 -1.14 -31.08 4.52
N GLN A 126 0.14 -30.74 4.65
CA GLN A 126 1.20 -31.73 4.93
C GLN A 126 1.01 -32.40 6.29
N LEU A 127 0.68 -31.64 7.32
CA LEU A 127 0.35 -32.16 8.65
C LEU A 127 -0.79 -33.17 8.57
N ARG A 128 -1.84 -32.85 7.83
CA ARG A 128 -2.97 -33.75 7.65
C ARG A 128 -2.57 -35.02 6.94
N GLU A 129 -1.84 -34.94 5.84
CA GLU A 129 -1.35 -36.13 5.09
C GLU A 129 -0.46 -37.01 5.95
N PHE A 130 0.45 -36.42 6.71
CA PHE A 130 1.32 -37.14 7.65
C PHE A 130 0.52 -37.82 8.77
N TYR A 131 -0.41 -37.08 9.42
CA TYR A 131 -1.17 -37.59 10.55
C TYR A 131 -2.23 -38.65 10.13
N LEU A 132 -2.68 -38.66 8.88
CA LEU A 132 -3.57 -39.67 8.33
C LEU A 132 -2.91 -41.07 8.26
N VAL A 133 -1.59 -41.18 8.25
CA VAL A 133 -0.88 -42.46 8.36
C VAL A 133 -1.09 -43.08 9.75
N HIS A 134 -1.17 -42.21 10.79
CA HIS A 134 -1.39 -42.60 12.18
C HIS A 134 -2.88 -42.77 12.52
N TYR A 135 -3.73 -41.85 12.01
CA TYR A 135 -5.16 -41.81 12.31
C TYR A 135 -5.99 -41.53 11.05
N PRO A 136 -6.19 -42.54 10.18
CA PRO A 136 -6.96 -42.41 8.94
C PRO A 136 -8.42 -41.96 9.15
N GLU A 137 -9.02 -42.33 10.29
CA GLU A 137 -10.42 -42.07 10.62
C GLU A 137 -10.68 -40.62 11.03
N VAL A 138 -9.62 -39.79 11.20
CA VAL A 138 -9.79 -38.38 11.62
C VAL A 138 -10.55 -37.59 10.57
N ARG A 139 -11.67 -36.97 10.98
CA ARG A 139 -12.56 -36.19 10.11
C ARG A 139 -12.20 -34.70 10.11
N ASP A 140 -11.52 -34.24 11.14
CA ASP A 140 -11.13 -32.84 11.29
C ASP A 140 -10.05 -32.44 10.28
N LYS A 141 -10.05 -31.15 9.90
CA LYS A 141 -9.17 -30.58 8.87
C LYS A 141 -8.68 -29.19 9.29
N GLY A 142 -7.58 -28.76 8.67
CA GLY A 142 -7.05 -27.41 8.84
C GLY A 142 -6.68 -27.12 10.28
N GLU A 143 -6.88 -25.90 10.75
CA GLU A 143 -6.56 -25.46 12.10
C GLU A 143 -7.21 -26.31 13.21
N ARG A 144 -8.42 -26.84 12.96
CA ARG A 144 -9.10 -27.67 13.95
C ARG A 144 -8.33 -28.96 14.24
N LEU A 145 -7.84 -29.62 13.19
CA LEU A 145 -6.97 -30.79 13.32
C LEU A 145 -5.66 -30.43 14.02
N ALA A 146 -5.01 -29.31 13.62
CA ALA A 146 -3.79 -28.85 14.26
C ALA A 146 -3.98 -28.60 15.78
N ARG A 147 -5.10 -28.00 16.18
CA ARG A 147 -5.43 -27.80 17.61
C ARG A 147 -5.62 -29.13 18.37
N LEU A 148 -6.22 -30.12 17.72
CA LEU A 148 -6.39 -31.44 18.34
C LEU A 148 -5.04 -32.12 18.51
N ILE A 149 -4.19 -32.14 17.49
CA ILE A 149 -2.84 -32.73 17.55
C ILE A 149 -1.99 -32.01 18.60
N ALA A 150 -1.94 -30.70 18.60
CA ALA A 150 -1.17 -29.92 19.57
C ALA A 150 -1.63 -30.16 21.03
N LYS A 151 -2.94 -30.40 21.25
CA LYS A 151 -3.50 -30.62 22.58
C LYS A 151 -3.36 -32.04 23.07
N TYR A 152 -3.67 -33.03 22.24
CA TYR A 152 -3.84 -34.39 22.65
C TYR A 152 -2.67 -35.29 22.30
N LYS A 153 -1.83 -34.92 21.32
CA LYS A 153 -0.68 -35.63 20.77
C LYS A 153 -1.04 -37.00 20.19
N GLN A 154 -1.45 -37.94 21.05
CA GLN A 154 -1.83 -39.31 20.70
C GLN A 154 -3.29 -39.38 20.25
N ARG A 155 -3.59 -40.23 19.26
CA ARG A 155 -4.94 -40.42 18.70
C ARG A 155 -5.95 -40.94 19.72
N GLU A 156 -5.49 -41.78 20.68
CA GLU A 156 -6.31 -42.37 21.74
C GLU A 156 -6.94 -41.32 22.63
N ASN A 157 -6.31 -40.16 22.77
CA ASN A 157 -6.77 -39.05 23.57
C ASN A 157 -7.76 -38.14 22.83
N PHE A 158 -8.01 -38.38 21.51
CA PHE A 158 -8.93 -37.55 20.75
C PHE A 158 -10.37 -37.80 21.16
N PRO A 159 -11.21 -36.74 21.27
CA PRO A 159 -12.61 -36.89 21.55
C PRO A 159 -13.31 -37.75 20.48
N GLY A 160 -13.95 -38.84 20.95
CA GLY A 160 -14.65 -39.77 20.06
C GLY A 160 -13.77 -40.78 19.39
N TYR A 161 -12.57 -41.01 19.88
CA TYR A 161 -11.72 -42.13 19.43
C TYR A 161 -12.44 -43.48 19.61
N GLY A 162 -12.53 -44.26 18.54
CA GLY A 162 -13.21 -45.57 18.53
C GLY A 162 -12.32 -46.71 17.99
N GLY A 163 -11.00 -46.52 18.04
CA GLY A 163 -10.02 -47.40 17.43
C GLY A 163 -9.48 -46.87 16.11
N SER A 164 -8.38 -47.39 15.63
CA SER A 164 -7.76 -46.99 14.37
C SER A 164 -7.08 -48.15 13.67
N VAL A 165 -7.09 -48.16 12.36
CA VAL A 165 -6.33 -49.09 11.50
C VAL A 165 -4.99 -48.47 11.04
N GLY A 166 -4.67 -47.24 11.48
CA GLY A 166 -3.44 -46.52 11.13
C GLY A 166 -2.22 -47.11 11.84
N LEU A 167 -1.03 -46.73 11.32
CA LEU A 167 0.24 -47.10 11.89
C LEU A 167 0.44 -46.42 13.26
N ASP A 168 0.94 -47.19 14.24
CA ASP A 168 1.31 -46.59 15.52
C ASP A 168 2.57 -45.74 15.34
N PHE A 169 2.46 -44.46 15.69
CA PHE A 169 3.59 -43.55 15.69
C PHE A 169 4.39 -43.70 16.97
N GLU A 170 5.70 -43.68 16.84
CA GLU A 170 6.62 -43.57 17.96
C GLU A 170 6.62 -42.10 18.48
N GLU A 171 7.30 -41.87 19.61
CA GLU A 171 7.34 -40.55 20.26
C GLU A 171 7.88 -39.46 19.34
N LYS A 172 8.87 -39.79 18.50
CA LYS A 172 9.49 -38.86 17.55
C LYS A 172 8.52 -38.36 16.47
N GLU A 173 7.71 -39.26 15.89
CA GLU A 173 6.71 -38.90 14.88
C GLU A 173 5.60 -38.05 15.50
N LEU A 174 5.20 -38.35 16.74
CA LEU A 174 4.23 -37.56 17.49
C LEU A 174 4.77 -36.17 17.84
N GLU A 175 6.05 -36.06 18.19
CA GLU A 175 6.71 -34.75 18.40
C GLU A 175 6.73 -33.94 17.11
N ILE A 176 7.14 -34.51 15.97
CA ILE A 176 7.14 -33.86 14.66
C ILE A 176 5.72 -33.33 14.31
N ALA A 177 4.69 -34.18 14.49
CA ALA A 177 3.32 -33.77 14.21
C ALA A 177 2.88 -32.63 15.11
N THR A 178 3.24 -32.67 16.41
CA THR A 178 2.91 -31.65 17.40
C THR A 178 3.63 -30.33 17.09
N ASP A 179 4.88 -30.38 16.68
CA ASP A 179 5.67 -29.19 16.32
C ASP A 179 5.13 -28.50 15.07
N ILE A 180 4.80 -29.27 14.02
CA ILE A 180 4.16 -28.71 12.81
C ILE A 180 2.80 -28.11 13.14
N ALA A 181 1.99 -28.77 13.99
CA ALA A 181 0.71 -28.26 14.44
C ALA A 181 0.86 -26.94 15.21
N SER A 182 1.78 -26.89 16.17
CA SER A 182 2.06 -25.71 16.98
C SER A 182 2.58 -24.54 16.14
N LEU A 183 3.48 -24.82 15.20
CA LEU A 183 3.98 -23.83 14.25
C LEU A 183 2.85 -23.27 13.37
N SER A 184 1.97 -24.13 12.85
CA SER A 184 0.83 -23.69 12.03
C SER A 184 -0.12 -22.78 12.81
N LEU A 185 -0.41 -23.11 14.06
CA LEU A 185 -1.25 -22.29 14.95
C LEU A 185 -0.59 -20.94 15.30
N LYS A 186 0.73 -20.93 15.48
CA LYS A 186 1.50 -19.69 15.69
C LYS A 186 1.45 -18.79 14.46
N ILE A 187 1.54 -19.35 13.25
CA ILE A 187 1.41 -18.61 12.00
C ILE A 187 -0.01 -18.01 11.90
N ALA A 188 -1.06 -18.77 12.22
CA ALA A 188 -2.44 -18.28 12.23
C ALA A 188 -2.61 -17.08 13.15
N SER A 189 -2.10 -17.15 14.39
CA SER A 189 -2.11 -16.03 15.34
C SER A 189 -1.39 -14.80 14.79
N MET A 190 -0.22 -14.98 14.20
CA MET A 190 0.56 -13.90 13.59
C MET A 190 -0.19 -13.25 12.41
N ILE A 191 -0.88 -14.03 11.58
CA ILE A 191 -1.72 -13.52 10.50
C ILE A 191 -2.81 -12.59 11.05
N ASP A 192 -3.46 -12.97 12.14
CA ASP A 192 -4.53 -12.18 12.74
C ASP A 192 -4.00 -10.89 13.40
N GLU A 193 -2.86 -10.94 14.04
CA GLU A 193 -2.17 -9.74 14.57
C GLU A 193 -1.83 -8.75 13.44
N ILE A 194 -1.26 -9.24 12.33
CA ILE A 194 -0.91 -8.39 11.19
C ILE A 194 -2.17 -7.80 10.53
N LYS A 195 -3.25 -8.58 10.40
CA LYS A 195 -4.55 -8.07 9.89
C LYS A 195 -5.12 -6.98 10.81
N SER A 196 -5.02 -7.16 12.13
CA SER A 196 -5.44 -6.14 13.10
C SER A 196 -4.66 -4.84 12.89
N ARG A 197 -3.32 -4.93 12.83
CA ARG A 197 -2.47 -3.77 12.62
C ARG A 197 -2.73 -3.08 11.27
N ALA A 198 -2.91 -3.84 10.19
CA ALA A 198 -3.29 -3.29 8.89
C ALA A 198 -4.65 -2.57 8.93
N SER A 199 -5.60 -3.10 9.70
CA SER A 199 -6.93 -2.48 9.89
C SER A 199 -6.86 -1.18 10.68
N GLU A 200 -6.01 -1.09 11.70
CA GLU A 200 -5.75 0.15 12.45
C GLU A 200 -5.17 1.23 11.54
N LEU A 201 -4.13 0.90 10.78
CA LEU A 201 -3.52 1.82 9.83
C LEU A 201 -4.52 2.27 8.75
N ALA A 202 -5.39 1.37 8.29
CA ALA A 202 -6.44 1.72 7.33
C ALA A 202 -7.43 2.74 7.91
N ARG A 203 -7.82 2.61 9.19
CA ARG A 203 -8.67 3.60 9.89
C ARG A 203 -7.98 4.97 10.02
N GLU A 204 -6.66 4.98 10.24
CA GLU A 204 -5.89 6.23 10.32
C GLU A 204 -5.84 7.00 9.01
N ILE A 205 -5.68 6.30 7.86
CA ILE A 205 -5.43 6.96 6.58
C ILE A 205 -6.66 7.05 5.67
N ALA A 206 -7.68 6.22 5.91
CA ALA A 206 -8.90 6.15 5.12
C ALA A 206 -10.16 5.95 5.99
N PRO A 207 -10.44 6.87 6.94
CA PRO A 207 -11.54 6.74 7.90
C PRO A 207 -12.92 6.70 7.22
N ASN A 208 -13.13 7.49 6.15
CA ASN A 208 -14.38 7.50 5.41
C ASN A 208 -14.64 6.16 4.71
N ALA A 209 -13.62 5.57 4.08
CA ALA A 209 -13.74 4.26 3.44
C ALA A 209 -13.98 3.15 4.47
N CYS A 210 -13.35 3.23 5.66
CA CYS A 210 -13.55 2.28 6.75
C CYS A 210 -14.95 2.37 7.39
N SER A 211 -15.69 3.46 7.19
CA SER A 211 -17.09 3.58 7.60
C SER A 211 -18.05 2.85 6.64
N VAL A 212 -17.66 2.71 5.37
CA VAL A 212 -18.46 2.06 4.32
C VAL A 212 -18.32 0.54 4.36
N VAL A 213 -17.07 0.04 4.53
CA VAL A 213 -16.76 -1.39 4.61
C VAL A 213 -15.77 -1.68 5.72
N GLU A 214 -15.60 -2.97 6.05
CA GLU A 214 -14.66 -3.40 7.10
C GLU A 214 -13.23 -2.92 6.80
N PRO A 215 -12.47 -2.41 7.79
CA PRO A 215 -11.14 -1.83 7.61
C PRO A 215 -10.12 -2.76 6.93
N ILE A 216 -10.22 -4.06 7.18
CA ILE A 216 -9.36 -5.05 6.52
C ILE A 216 -9.59 -5.11 5.00
N ILE A 217 -10.82 -4.87 4.54
CA ILE A 217 -11.15 -4.83 3.12
C ILE A 217 -10.53 -3.57 2.50
N VAL A 218 -10.60 -2.43 3.21
CA VAL A 218 -9.94 -1.18 2.81
C VAL A 218 -8.43 -1.39 2.69
N ALA A 219 -7.80 -2.04 3.69
CA ALA A 219 -6.37 -2.38 3.65
C ALA A 219 -6.02 -3.26 2.44
N LYS A 220 -6.83 -4.28 2.14
CA LYS A 220 -6.63 -5.14 0.96
C LYS A 220 -6.79 -4.38 -0.36
N LEU A 221 -7.74 -3.44 -0.45
CA LEU A 221 -7.92 -2.58 -1.63
C LEU A 221 -6.70 -1.67 -1.82
N ILE A 222 -6.21 -1.02 -0.76
CA ILE A 222 -4.99 -0.20 -0.79
C ILE A 222 -3.79 -1.04 -1.24
N ALA A 223 -3.62 -2.22 -0.65
CA ALA A 223 -2.53 -3.13 -1.01
C ALA A 223 -2.59 -3.56 -2.47
N LYS A 224 -3.78 -3.84 -2.98
CA LYS A 224 -3.98 -4.27 -4.36
C LYS A 224 -3.77 -3.14 -5.38
N ALA A 225 -4.17 -1.92 -5.05
CA ALA A 225 -3.94 -0.74 -5.88
C ALA A 225 -2.49 -0.23 -5.78
N GLY A 226 -1.80 -0.53 -4.67
CA GLY A 226 -0.45 -0.11 -4.35
C GLY A 226 -0.35 1.21 -3.60
N SER A 227 -1.40 2.04 -3.57
CA SER A 227 -1.48 3.27 -2.76
C SER A 227 -2.91 3.78 -2.62
N LEU A 228 -3.14 4.61 -1.58
CA LEU A 228 -4.41 5.34 -1.39
C LEU A 228 -4.64 6.34 -2.55
N GLU A 229 -3.58 6.97 -3.04
CA GLU A 229 -3.65 7.92 -4.16
C GLU A 229 -4.23 7.27 -5.42
N LYS A 230 -3.78 6.06 -5.76
CA LYS A 230 -4.29 5.32 -6.92
C LYS A 230 -5.77 4.99 -6.77
N LEU A 231 -6.23 4.65 -5.54
CA LEU A 231 -7.66 4.40 -5.26
C LEU A 231 -8.48 5.68 -5.38
N ALA A 232 -7.97 6.81 -4.90
CA ALA A 232 -8.63 8.11 -5.00
C ALA A 232 -8.84 8.55 -6.45
N LYS A 233 -7.91 8.19 -7.35
CA LYS A 233 -8.00 8.46 -8.79
C LYS A 233 -8.79 7.40 -9.57
N ALA A 234 -9.10 6.24 -8.95
CA ALA A 234 -9.76 5.13 -9.62
C ALA A 234 -11.26 5.38 -9.82
N ALA A 235 -11.80 4.89 -10.94
CA ALA A 235 -13.24 4.83 -11.15
C ALA A 235 -13.90 3.78 -10.24
N SER A 236 -15.17 3.96 -9.90
CA SER A 236 -15.92 3.00 -9.09
C SER A 236 -15.96 1.59 -9.70
N SER A 237 -16.03 1.49 -11.03
CA SER A 237 -15.97 0.21 -11.75
C SER A 237 -14.62 -0.51 -11.56
N THR A 238 -13.52 0.23 -11.48
CA THR A 238 -12.19 -0.33 -11.17
C THR A 238 -12.15 -0.86 -9.74
N ILE A 239 -12.66 -0.09 -8.76
CA ILE A 239 -12.73 -0.51 -7.36
C ILE A 239 -13.63 -1.75 -7.21
N GLN A 240 -14.75 -1.81 -7.94
CA GLN A 240 -15.67 -2.95 -7.95
C GLN A 240 -14.96 -4.26 -8.33
N LEU A 241 -14.07 -4.22 -9.32
CA LEU A 241 -13.44 -5.41 -9.90
C LEU A 241 -12.03 -5.66 -9.44
N LEU A 242 -11.47 -4.77 -8.58
CA LEU A 242 -10.11 -4.89 -8.07
C LEU A 242 -9.92 -6.24 -7.35
N GLY A 243 -8.92 -7.03 -7.78
CA GLY A 243 -8.68 -8.40 -7.32
C GLY A 243 -9.32 -9.49 -8.21
N ALA A 244 -10.18 -9.11 -9.17
CA ALA A 244 -10.78 -10.04 -10.14
C ALA A 244 -10.15 -9.92 -11.55
N GLU A 245 -8.91 -9.41 -11.66
CA GLU A 245 -8.26 -9.10 -12.94
C GLU A 245 -8.16 -10.32 -13.85
N LYS A 246 -7.82 -11.49 -13.31
CA LYS A 246 -7.72 -12.74 -14.08
C LYS A 246 -9.06 -13.11 -14.74
N ALA A 247 -10.17 -12.93 -14.01
CA ALA A 247 -11.51 -13.21 -14.53
C ALA A 247 -11.94 -12.15 -15.56
N LEU A 248 -11.59 -10.88 -15.33
CA LEU A 248 -11.82 -9.78 -16.26
C LEU A 248 -11.07 -10.00 -17.58
N PHE A 249 -9.78 -10.31 -17.54
CA PHE A 249 -9.00 -10.58 -18.74
C PHE A 249 -9.49 -11.83 -19.49
N ARG A 250 -9.94 -12.86 -18.78
CA ARG A 250 -10.54 -14.03 -19.40
C ARG A 250 -11.82 -13.66 -20.17
N HIS A 251 -12.68 -12.80 -19.58
CA HIS A 251 -13.88 -12.30 -20.26
C HIS A 251 -13.54 -11.46 -21.49
N LEU A 252 -12.52 -10.58 -21.39
CA LEU A 252 -12.11 -9.74 -22.53
C LEU A 252 -11.53 -10.55 -23.69
N ARG A 253 -10.86 -11.67 -23.39
CA ARG A 253 -10.29 -12.57 -24.41
C ARG A 253 -11.33 -13.52 -25.01
N SER A 254 -12.37 -13.87 -24.28
CA SER A 254 -13.37 -14.83 -24.72
C SER A 254 -14.77 -14.35 -24.39
N LYS A 255 -15.57 -14.10 -25.43
CA LYS A 255 -17.00 -13.71 -25.30
C LYS A 255 -17.85 -14.77 -24.58
N LYS A 256 -17.39 -16.05 -24.50
CA LYS A 256 -18.07 -17.13 -23.77
C LYS A 256 -17.92 -16.99 -22.26
N ALA A 257 -16.88 -16.33 -21.77
CA ALA A 257 -16.63 -16.15 -20.34
C ALA A 257 -17.52 -15.02 -19.79
N LYS A 258 -18.26 -15.28 -18.71
CA LYS A 258 -19.08 -14.25 -18.05
C LYS A 258 -18.18 -13.20 -17.36
N PRO A 259 -18.57 -11.91 -17.40
CA PRO A 259 -17.81 -10.86 -16.72
C PRO A 259 -17.85 -11.06 -15.19
N PRO A 260 -16.75 -10.73 -14.47
CA PRO A 260 -16.76 -10.73 -13.02
C PRO A 260 -17.71 -9.65 -12.49
N LYS A 261 -18.41 -9.96 -11.39
CA LYS A 261 -19.38 -9.04 -10.77
C LYS A 261 -18.76 -8.23 -9.63
N HIS A 262 -17.70 -8.74 -9.01
CA HIS A 262 -17.01 -8.19 -7.85
C HIS A 262 -15.60 -8.76 -7.75
N GLY A 263 -14.71 -8.04 -7.07
CA GLY A 263 -13.35 -8.46 -6.69
C GLY A 263 -13.22 -8.62 -5.18
N ILE A 264 -12.21 -7.98 -4.58
CA ILE A 264 -11.91 -8.01 -3.13
C ILE A 264 -13.12 -7.60 -2.29
N ILE A 265 -13.93 -6.65 -2.77
CA ILE A 265 -15.13 -6.18 -2.08
C ILE A 265 -16.16 -7.30 -1.80
N PHE A 266 -16.02 -8.48 -2.43
CA PHE A 266 -16.86 -9.65 -2.13
C PHE A 266 -16.76 -10.10 -0.69
N GLU A 267 -15.65 -9.84 -0.02
CA GLU A 267 -15.44 -10.18 1.38
C GLU A 267 -16.35 -9.37 2.33
N CYS A 268 -16.89 -8.23 1.86
CA CYS A 268 -17.85 -7.44 2.62
C CYS A 268 -19.10 -8.25 2.97
N LYS A 269 -19.52 -8.18 4.24
CA LYS A 269 -20.68 -8.91 4.76
C LYS A 269 -21.95 -8.69 3.95
N PHE A 270 -22.18 -7.45 3.48
CA PHE A 270 -23.35 -7.12 2.65
C PHE A 270 -23.40 -7.89 1.32
N ILE A 271 -22.24 -8.18 0.71
CA ILE A 271 -22.21 -8.93 -0.56
C ILE A 271 -22.18 -10.43 -0.30
N ARG A 272 -21.38 -10.88 0.69
CA ARG A 272 -21.20 -12.30 0.99
C ARG A 272 -22.51 -12.97 1.40
N ASN A 273 -23.29 -12.30 2.26
CA ASN A 273 -24.53 -12.82 2.79
C ASN A 273 -25.73 -12.65 1.83
N ALA A 274 -25.58 -11.86 0.76
CA ALA A 274 -26.66 -11.58 -0.17
C ALA A 274 -26.90 -12.73 -1.19
N PRO A 275 -28.13 -12.88 -1.69
CA PRO A 275 -28.46 -13.79 -2.79
C PRO A 275 -27.60 -13.52 -4.03
N LYS A 276 -27.19 -14.57 -4.74
CA LYS A 276 -26.31 -14.47 -5.93
C LYS A 276 -26.80 -13.46 -6.98
N LYS A 277 -28.14 -13.31 -7.14
CA LYS A 277 -28.74 -12.36 -8.09
C LYS A 277 -28.47 -10.90 -7.74
N LEU A 278 -28.42 -10.55 -6.46
CA LEU A 278 -28.24 -9.18 -5.96
C LEU A 278 -26.77 -8.76 -5.79
N ARG A 279 -25.83 -9.69 -5.62
CA ARG A 279 -24.41 -9.41 -5.34
C ARG A 279 -23.77 -8.38 -6.26
N GLY A 280 -24.09 -8.41 -7.55
CA GLY A 280 -23.54 -7.44 -8.51
C GLY A 280 -24.09 -6.02 -8.35
N LYS A 281 -25.37 -5.87 -7.97
CA LYS A 281 -25.99 -4.57 -7.67
C LYS A 281 -25.40 -3.98 -6.40
N ILE A 282 -25.31 -4.78 -5.32
CA ILE A 282 -24.72 -4.39 -4.04
C ILE A 282 -23.23 -4.01 -4.22
N ALA A 283 -22.46 -4.79 -4.98
CA ALA A 283 -21.07 -4.50 -5.25
C ALA A 283 -20.88 -3.15 -5.96
N ARG A 284 -21.78 -2.79 -6.87
CA ARG A 284 -21.76 -1.48 -7.56
C ARG A 284 -22.06 -0.34 -6.60
N ALA A 285 -23.08 -0.48 -5.75
CA ALA A 285 -23.43 0.52 -4.73
C ALA A 285 -22.26 0.77 -3.77
N ILE A 286 -21.68 -0.30 -3.21
CA ILE A 286 -20.51 -0.21 -2.33
C ILE A 286 -19.33 0.46 -3.05
N ALA A 287 -19.02 0.06 -4.27
CA ALA A 287 -17.90 0.62 -5.03
C ALA A 287 -18.09 2.11 -5.35
N ALA A 288 -19.34 2.56 -5.59
CA ALA A 288 -19.64 3.97 -5.79
C ALA A 288 -19.38 4.79 -4.52
N LYS A 289 -19.81 4.32 -3.34
CA LYS A 289 -19.55 5.00 -2.07
C LYS A 289 -18.05 4.97 -1.71
N LEU A 290 -17.36 3.86 -1.95
CA LEU A 290 -15.92 3.76 -1.75
C LEU A 290 -15.12 4.72 -2.64
N ALA A 291 -15.54 4.90 -3.90
CA ALA A 291 -14.87 5.85 -4.80
C ALA A 291 -14.96 7.30 -4.28
N ILE A 292 -16.08 7.68 -3.68
CA ILE A 292 -16.23 8.99 -3.03
C ILE A 292 -15.37 9.04 -1.76
N ALA A 293 -15.46 8.01 -0.91
CA ALA A 293 -14.74 7.92 0.35
C ALA A 293 -13.21 8.05 0.14
N PHE A 294 -12.61 7.29 -0.79
CA PHE A 294 -11.18 7.37 -1.07
C PHE A 294 -10.73 8.72 -1.61
N LYS A 295 -11.57 9.40 -2.40
CA LYS A 295 -11.29 10.77 -2.85
C LYS A 295 -11.24 11.73 -1.69
N VAL A 296 -12.22 11.66 -0.78
CA VAL A 296 -12.28 12.52 0.39
C VAL A 296 -11.14 12.22 1.35
N ASP A 297 -10.83 10.95 1.61
CA ASP A 297 -9.71 10.52 2.46
C ASP A 297 -8.35 11.00 1.94
N TYR A 298 -8.18 11.08 0.60
CA TYR A 298 -6.90 11.49 0.02
C TYR A 298 -6.77 13.01 -0.16
N TYR A 299 -7.82 13.69 -0.63
CA TYR A 299 -7.76 15.11 -1.00
C TYR A 299 -8.29 16.06 0.07
N SER A 300 -8.99 15.54 1.09
CA SER A 300 -9.65 16.34 2.10
C SER A 300 -9.50 15.72 3.49
N SER A 301 -9.42 16.56 4.52
CA SER A 301 -9.44 16.09 5.92
C SER A 301 -10.88 16.02 6.48
N ARG A 302 -11.91 16.06 5.64
CA ARG A 302 -13.32 16.01 6.08
C ARG A 302 -13.76 14.60 6.36
N PHE A 303 -14.48 14.40 7.47
CA PHE A 303 -15.12 13.13 7.78
C PHE A 303 -16.59 13.17 7.32
N ILE A 304 -16.93 12.34 6.34
CA ILE A 304 -18.27 12.16 5.78
C ILE A 304 -18.71 10.69 5.81
N GLY A 305 -17.96 9.85 6.51
CA GLY A 305 -18.12 8.39 6.47
C GLY A 305 -19.49 7.92 6.94
N GLU A 306 -20.06 8.54 7.99
CA GLU A 306 -21.40 8.20 8.49
C GLU A 306 -22.48 8.46 7.44
N LYS A 307 -22.44 9.64 6.79
CA LYS A 307 -23.39 9.97 5.71
C LYS A 307 -23.27 8.98 4.55
N LEU A 308 -22.06 8.62 4.14
CA LEU A 308 -21.85 7.63 3.08
C LEU A 308 -22.40 6.26 3.44
N LYS A 309 -22.29 5.87 4.71
CA LYS A 309 -22.84 4.62 5.23
C LYS A 309 -24.34 4.64 5.26
N GLU A 310 -24.97 5.72 5.72
CA GLU A 310 -26.43 5.89 5.72
C GLU A 310 -27.00 5.83 4.30
N ASP A 311 -26.39 6.57 3.37
CA ASP A 311 -26.76 6.56 1.96
C ASP A 311 -26.63 5.15 1.34
N LEU A 312 -25.56 4.42 1.71
CA LEU A 312 -25.40 3.03 1.28
C LEU A 312 -26.53 2.15 1.81
N LEU A 313 -26.84 2.26 3.12
CA LEU A 313 -27.90 1.45 3.73
C LEU A 313 -29.27 1.74 3.12
N LYS A 314 -29.58 2.99 2.77
CA LYS A 314 -30.81 3.34 2.03
C LYS A 314 -30.86 2.64 0.67
N GLU A 315 -29.77 2.74 -0.11
CA GLU A 315 -29.66 2.10 -1.42
C GLU A 315 -29.76 0.57 -1.32
N LEU A 316 -29.17 -0.05 -0.28
CA LEU A 316 -29.27 -1.49 -0.05
C LEU A 316 -30.70 -1.96 0.31
N ARG A 317 -31.49 -1.13 1.02
CA ARG A 317 -32.92 -1.40 1.27
C ARG A 317 -33.72 -1.34 -0.02
N GLU A 318 -33.53 -0.33 -0.85
CA GLU A 318 -34.17 -0.19 -2.17
C GLU A 318 -33.86 -1.38 -3.10
N ILE A 319 -32.65 -1.90 -3.05
CA ILE A 319 -32.24 -3.11 -3.80
C ILE A 319 -32.88 -4.38 -3.20
N GLY A 320 -33.44 -4.33 -1.98
CA GLY A 320 -33.96 -5.49 -1.26
C GLY A 320 -32.85 -6.41 -0.70
N ALA A 321 -31.68 -5.86 -0.43
CA ALA A 321 -30.55 -6.61 0.09
C ALA A 321 -30.55 -6.71 1.63
N ILE A 322 -31.15 -5.75 2.29
CA ILE A 322 -31.34 -5.67 3.76
C ILE A 322 -32.77 -5.23 4.05
N ARG A 323 -33.28 -5.63 5.21
CA ARG A 323 -34.59 -5.20 5.73
C ARG A 323 -34.49 -3.90 6.50
#